data_bc1a515c955977cba0f88ad712621ab5
#
_entry.id   bc1a515c955977cba0f88ad712621ab5
#
_cell.length_a   1.000
_cell.length_b   1.000
_cell.length_c   1.000
_cell.angle_alpha   90.00
_cell.angle_beta   90.00
_cell.angle_gamma   90.00
#
_symmetry.space_group_name_H-M   'P 1'
#
loop_
_entity.id
_entity.type
_entity.pdbx_description
1 polymer ?
#
loop_
_entity_poly.entity_id
_entity_poly.type
_entity_poly.pdbx_seq_one_letter_code
_entity_poly.pdbx_strand_id
1 'polypeptide(L)'
;MSNTTGTNGHNPLLSLDEWEEDVLQRYPDPESIAKDKQVDEFRNYEAESRDTVKEFYRLNHTFQTYDFVQEKRAEYLKFDKREMPVWDAFNFLNELVDDSDPDTEMDQFQHLLQTSEAIRRDGHPDWMVLVGLMHDMGKTLCLFGEPQWAVVGDTFPVGCAYSDKVVYPEFFKNNPDFNKEQYNTKLGVYTQNCGLRNVDMSWGHDEYVYQMMKDHLPESGLYMLRYHSFYAWHREGAYSYLLDDHDREMLKWVKLFNPYDLYSKNPEPPDWKKLKPYYEELVAKYLPPTLKF
;
A
#
# COMPACT_ATOMS: atom_id res chain seq x y z
N MET A 1 33.47 -11.96 -34.63
CA MET A 1 33.13 -12.69 -33.41
C MET A 1 32.89 -11.65 -32.37
N SER A 2 31.64 -11.28 -32.19
CA SER A 2 31.18 -10.25 -31.22
C SER A 2 30.70 -10.97 -29.96
N ASN A 3 31.44 -10.80 -28.87
CA ASN A 3 31.03 -11.23 -27.57
C ASN A 3 30.01 -10.20 -27.01
N THR A 4 28.75 -10.52 -27.06
CA THR A 4 27.71 -9.87 -26.25
C THR A 4 27.68 -10.59 -24.91
N THR A 5 28.27 -9.99 -23.89
CA THR A 5 28.04 -10.37 -22.49
C THR A 5 26.66 -9.89 -22.12
N GLY A 6 25.68 -10.78 -22.22
CA GLY A 6 24.36 -10.56 -21.66
C GLY A 6 24.50 -10.53 -20.14
N THR A 7 24.17 -9.40 -19.53
CA THR A 7 23.83 -9.33 -18.10
C THR A 7 22.58 -10.17 -17.90
N ASN A 8 22.70 -11.33 -17.29
CA ASN A 8 21.57 -12.09 -16.77
C ASN A 8 20.96 -11.26 -15.62
N GLY A 9 20.08 -10.35 -15.94
CA GLY A 9 19.18 -9.77 -14.97
C GLY A 9 18.31 -10.89 -14.42
N HIS A 10 18.53 -11.27 -13.18
CA HIS A 10 17.66 -12.20 -12.48
C HIS A 10 16.24 -11.59 -12.49
N ASN A 11 15.31 -12.27 -13.18
CA ASN A 11 13.91 -11.85 -13.16
C ASN A 11 13.21 -12.59 -12.01
N PRO A 12 12.96 -11.91 -10.86
CA PRO A 12 12.41 -12.56 -9.67
C PRO A 12 10.97 -13.08 -9.87
N LEU A 13 10.38 -12.83 -11.05
CA LEU A 13 9.03 -13.28 -11.38
C LEU A 13 8.99 -14.64 -12.11
N LEU A 14 10.13 -15.32 -12.31
CA LEU A 14 10.17 -16.62 -12.97
C LEU A 14 9.54 -17.73 -12.13
N SER A 15 9.64 -17.65 -10.80
CA SER A 15 8.86 -18.49 -9.88
C SER A 15 8.55 -17.73 -8.59
N LEU A 16 7.39 -17.95 -8.01
CA LEU A 16 6.99 -17.34 -6.74
C LEU A 16 7.87 -17.86 -5.59
N ASP A 17 8.21 -19.15 -5.62
CA ASP A 17 9.01 -19.80 -4.57
C ASP A 17 10.45 -19.27 -4.57
N GLU A 18 11.08 -19.14 -5.76
CA GLU A 18 12.41 -18.55 -5.92
C GLU A 18 12.43 -17.09 -5.48
N TRP A 19 11.35 -16.37 -5.74
CA TRP A 19 11.20 -15.00 -5.31
C TRP A 19 11.04 -14.90 -3.79
N GLU A 20 10.23 -15.76 -3.16
CA GLU A 20 10.07 -15.79 -1.69
C GLU A 20 11.41 -16.08 -0.99
N GLU A 21 12.21 -17.01 -1.52
CA GLU A 21 13.55 -17.30 -1.00
C GLU A 21 14.49 -16.09 -1.13
N ASP A 22 14.50 -15.39 -2.28
CA ASP A 22 15.33 -14.23 -2.53
C ASP A 22 14.91 -13.03 -1.62
N VAL A 23 13.62 -12.82 -1.43
CA VAL A 23 13.09 -11.80 -0.52
C VAL A 23 13.46 -12.10 0.92
N LEU A 24 13.31 -13.35 1.39
CA LEU A 24 13.70 -13.75 2.73
C LEU A 24 15.22 -13.62 2.96
N GLN A 25 16.05 -13.79 1.94
CA GLN A 25 17.49 -13.53 2.04
C GLN A 25 17.83 -12.05 2.15
N ARG A 26 17.14 -11.18 1.40
CA ARG A 26 17.35 -9.73 1.41
C ARG A 26 16.67 -9.05 2.59
N TYR A 27 15.50 -9.55 2.95
CA TYR A 27 14.63 -9.01 3.99
C TYR A 27 14.26 -10.13 4.95
N PRO A 28 15.21 -10.61 5.80
CA PRO A 28 14.98 -11.68 6.72
C PRO A 28 13.86 -11.31 7.69
N ASP A 29 13.05 -12.33 8.06
CA ASP A 29 11.96 -12.18 9.02
C ASP A 29 12.49 -11.50 10.30
N PRO A 30 11.82 -10.47 10.82
CA PRO A 30 12.18 -9.82 12.08
C PRO A 30 12.39 -10.81 13.23
N GLU A 31 11.63 -11.90 13.32
CA GLU A 31 11.82 -12.96 14.32
C GLU A 31 13.14 -13.73 14.15
N SER A 32 13.64 -13.84 12.92
CA SER A 32 14.92 -14.51 12.64
C SER A 32 16.12 -13.62 12.94
N ILE A 33 15.98 -12.31 12.86
CA ILE A 33 17.01 -11.31 13.19
C ILE A 33 17.10 -11.06 14.69
N ALA A 34 16.04 -11.31 15.45
CA ALA A 34 15.93 -11.03 16.90
C ALA A 34 16.98 -11.75 17.78
N LYS A 35 17.80 -12.61 17.20
CA LYS A 35 18.93 -13.22 17.91
C LYS A 35 20.21 -12.39 17.92
N ASP A 36 20.34 -11.38 17.04
CA ASP A 36 21.59 -10.63 16.86
C ASP A 36 21.45 -9.09 16.72
N LYS A 37 20.24 -8.52 16.62
CA LYS A 37 20.02 -7.05 16.54
C LYS A 37 18.74 -6.65 17.29
N GLN A 38 18.75 -5.45 17.86
CA GLN A 38 17.60 -4.87 18.55
C GLN A 38 16.39 -4.78 17.62
N VAL A 39 15.26 -5.32 18.07
CA VAL A 39 14.00 -5.53 17.35
C VAL A 39 13.25 -4.21 17.07
N ASP A 40 13.85 -3.05 17.38
CA ASP A 40 13.21 -1.72 17.34
C ASP A 40 12.96 -1.16 15.93
N GLU A 41 13.37 -1.88 14.87
CA GLU A 41 13.32 -1.36 13.49
C GLU A 41 12.18 -1.92 12.62
N PHE A 42 11.33 -2.83 13.14
CA PHE A 42 10.30 -3.46 12.33
C PHE A 42 8.90 -3.26 12.90
N ARG A 43 7.91 -3.07 12.01
CA ARG A 43 6.49 -3.00 12.37
C ARG A 43 6.02 -4.29 13.05
N ASN A 44 6.16 -4.39 14.36
CA ASN A 44 5.54 -5.41 15.17
C ASN A 44 4.35 -4.79 15.93
N TYR A 45 3.18 -4.80 15.30
CA TYR A 45 1.96 -4.20 15.85
C TYR A 45 1.52 -4.85 17.18
N GLU A 46 1.92 -6.09 17.46
CA GLU A 46 1.49 -6.81 18.66
C GLU A 46 2.34 -6.50 19.90
N ALA A 47 3.65 -6.23 19.73
CA ALA A 47 4.58 -6.15 20.88
C ALA A 47 4.78 -4.72 21.41
N GLU A 48 4.69 -3.66 20.58
CA GLU A 48 5.11 -2.29 20.95
C GLU A 48 4.19 -1.18 20.44
N SER A 49 2.92 -1.49 20.11
CA SER A 49 2.04 -0.46 19.63
C SER A 49 1.83 0.62 20.70
N ARG A 50 2.19 1.85 20.39
CA ARG A 50 1.85 3.04 21.17
C ARG A 50 0.33 3.05 21.37
N ASP A 51 -0.13 3.54 22.51
CA ASP A 51 -1.57 3.69 22.77
C ASP A 51 -2.28 4.50 21.65
N THR A 52 -1.57 5.42 21.00
CA THR A 52 -2.02 6.18 19.83
C THR A 52 -2.34 5.26 18.63
N VAL A 53 -1.51 4.26 18.32
CA VAL A 53 -1.74 3.31 17.22
C VAL A 53 -2.96 2.44 17.49
N LYS A 54 -3.15 1.98 18.73
CA LYS A 54 -4.35 1.22 19.13
C LYS A 54 -5.63 2.06 19.02
N GLU A 55 -5.58 3.31 19.47
CA GLU A 55 -6.71 4.22 19.34
C GLU A 55 -7.02 4.51 17.87
N PHE A 56 -6.00 4.69 17.04
CA PHE A 56 -6.14 4.83 15.60
C PHE A 56 -6.92 3.63 15.00
N TYR A 57 -6.46 2.38 15.24
CA TYR A 57 -7.15 1.19 14.71
C TYR A 57 -8.53 0.98 15.33
N ARG A 58 -8.74 1.38 16.58
CA ARG A 58 -10.07 1.37 17.21
C ARG A 58 -11.06 2.27 16.45
N LEU A 59 -10.63 3.47 16.07
CA LEU A 59 -11.44 4.40 15.27
C LEU A 59 -11.66 3.87 13.85
N ASN A 60 -10.58 3.44 13.18
CA ASN A 60 -10.63 2.87 11.83
C ASN A 60 -11.66 1.73 11.78
N HIS A 61 -11.51 0.70 12.61
CA HIS A 61 -12.39 -0.47 12.58
C HIS A 61 -13.82 -0.15 13.03
N THR A 62 -14.02 0.86 13.89
CA THR A 62 -15.37 1.28 14.34
C THR A 62 -16.12 2.00 13.22
N PHE A 63 -15.45 2.87 12.45
CA PHE A 63 -16.14 3.81 11.56
C PHE A 63 -16.04 3.47 10.08
N GLN A 64 -15.15 2.58 9.65
CA GLN A 64 -15.07 2.08 8.29
C GLN A 64 -16.25 1.12 7.99
N THR A 65 -17.44 1.70 7.78
CA THR A 65 -18.65 0.97 7.38
C THR A 65 -18.79 0.93 5.86
N TYR A 66 -19.61 0.03 5.34
CA TYR A 66 -19.93 -0.01 3.91
C TYR A 66 -20.49 1.33 3.41
N ASP A 67 -21.45 1.90 4.16
CA ASP A 67 -22.07 3.18 3.78
C ASP A 67 -21.05 4.33 3.81
N PHE A 68 -20.16 4.38 4.80
CA PHE A 68 -19.07 5.35 4.88
C PHE A 68 -18.15 5.27 3.64
N VAL A 69 -17.76 4.06 3.25
CA VAL A 69 -16.91 3.87 2.05
C VAL A 69 -17.61 4.39 0.79
N GLN A 70 -18.91 4.09 0.61
CA GLN A 70 -19.67 4.59 -0.55
C GLN A 70 -19.75 6.13 -0.56
N GLU A 71 -19.95 6.75 0.60
CA GLU A 71 -19.99 8.20 0.74
C GLU A 71 -18.63 8.82 0.36
N LYS A 72 -17.53 8.29 0.88
CA LYS A 72 -16.18 8.80 0.58
C LYS A 72 -15.79 8.62 -0.89
N ARG A 73 -16.12 7.49 -1.49
CA ARG A 73 -15.95 7.28 -2.94
C ARG A 73 -16.75 8.31 -3.75
N ALA A 74 -17.99 8.55 -3.40
CA ALA A 74 -18.83 9.54 -4.08
C ALA A 74 -18.33 10.99 -3.91
N GLU A 75 -17.65 11.29 -2.82
CA GLU A 75 -17.06 12.60 -2.55
C GLU A 75 -15.73 12.80 -3.28
N TYR A 76 -14.75 11.93 -3.05
CA TYR A 76 -13.36 12.16 -3.42
C TYR A 76 -13.01 11.68 -4.84
N LEU A 77 -13.71 10.69 -5.40
CA LEU A 77 -13.42 10.22 -6.76
C LEU A 77 -13.89 11.16 -7.88
N LYS A 78 -14.38 12.34 -7.52
CA LYS A 78 -14.58 13.45 -8.47
C LYS A 78 -13.27 14.14 -8.84
N PHE A 79 -12.23 14.02 -7.99
CA PHE A 79 -10.94 14.67 -8.15
C PHE A 79 -11.07 16.17 -8.39
N ASP A 80 -11.89 16.84 -7.56
CA ASP A 80 -12.23 18.25 -7.68
C ASP A 80 -11.79 19.10 -6.47
N LYS A 81 -11.04 18.52 -5.53
CA LYS A 81 -10.57 19.22 -4.33
C LYS A 81 -9.42 20.17 -4.65
N ARG A 82 -8.48 19.75 -5.49
CA ARG A 82 -7.30 20.53 -5.86
C ARG A 82 -6.68 20.03 -7.16
N GLU A 83 -6.05 20.96 -7.92
CA GLU A 83 -5.14 20.61 -9.00
C GLU A 83 -3.77 21.26 -8.71
N MET A 84 -2.69 20.48 -8.80
CA MET A 84 -1.35 20.97 -8.51
C MET A 84 -0.29 20.25 -9.34
N PRO A 85 0.88 20.90 -9.61
CA PRO A 85 2.02 20.22 -10.19
C PRO A 85 2.44 19.00 -9.38
N VAL A 86 2.92 17.94 -10.05
CA VAL A 86 3.28 16.67 -9.37
C VAL A 86 4.26 16.89 -8.23
N TRP A 87 5.28 17.73 -8.42
CA TRP A 87 6.29 18.00 -7.39
C TRP A 87 5.77 18.82 -6.22
N ASP A 88 4.78 19.67 -6.46
CA ASP A 88 4.09 20.40 -5.38
C ASP A 88 3.21 19.43 -4.56
N ALA A 89 2.68 18.37 -5.18
CA ALA A 89 1.94 17.33 -4.47
C ALA A 89 2.83 16.56 -3.48
N PHE A 90 4.08 16.27 -3.83
CA PHE A 90 5.03 15.66 -2.87
C PHE A 90 5.39 16.59 -1.72
N ASN A 91 5.59 17.89 -2.00
CA ASN A 91 5.82 18.89 -0.95
C ASN A 91 4.60 19.00 -0.01
N PHE A 92 3.40 18.94 -0.59
CA PHE A 92 2.16 18.96 0.18
C PHE A 92 2.04 17.70 1.05
N LEU A 93 2.36 16.52 0.52
CA LEU A 93 2.33 15.27 1.29
C LEU A 93 3.26 15.32 2.52
N ASN A 94 4.39 16.02 2.43
CA ASN A 94 5.33 16.15 3.55
C ASN A 94 4.80 16.95 4.75
N GLU A 95 3.63 17.61 4.61
CA GLU A 95 2.97 18.26 5.75
C GLU A 95 2.28 17.25 6.67
N LEU A 96 2.19 15.98 6.25
CA LEU A 96 1.50 14.93 6.99
C LEU A 96 2.44 14.20 7.95
N VAL A 97 1.97 13.98 9.18
CA VAL A 97 2.51 13.03 10.15
C VAL A 97 1.58 11.82 10.21
N ASP A 98 2.10 10.63 9.85
CA ASP A 98 1.31 9.39 9.83
C ASP A 98 1.28 8.73 11.21
N ASP A 99 0.13 8.78 11.91
CA ASP A 99 -0.05 8.21 13.24
C ASP A 99 -0.04 6.66 13.23
N SER A 100 -0.21 6.03 12.08
CA SER A 100 -0.15 4.57 11.93
C SER A 100 1.28 4.06 11.74
N ASP A 101 2.22 4.92 11.36
CA ASP A 101 3.63 4.55 11.19
C ASP A 101 4.41 4.78 12.49
N PRO A 102 4.96 3.73 13.12
CA PRO A 102 5.77 3.87 14.33
C PRO A 102 7.06 4.66 14.12
N ASP A 103 7.52 4.82 12.88
CA ASP A 103 8.71 5.60 12.51
C ASP A 103 8.35 7.02 12.05
N THR A 104 7.67 7.76 12.89
CA THR A 104 7.19 9.13 12.62
C THR A 104 8.28 10.18 12.34
N GLU A 105 9.55 9.82 12.43
CA GLU A 105 10.69 10.73 12.18
C GLU A 105 11.08 10.86 10.71
N MET A 106 10.54 10.00 9.81
CA MET A 106 10.86 10.02 8.39
C MET A 106 9.88 10.92 7.62
N ASP A 107 10.44 11.80 6.78
CA ASP A 107 9.72 12.59 5.80
C ASP A 107 9.00 11.66 4.78
N GLN A 108 7.72 11.88 4.51
CA GLN A 108 6.91 11.07 3.61
C GLN A 108 7.55 10.94 2.21
N PHE A 109 8.05 12.03 1.66
CA PHE A 109 8.75 12.00 0.37
C PHE A 109 10.04 11.17 0.42
N GLN A 110 10.75 11.20 1.52
CA GLN A 110 11.97 10.39 1.70
C GLN A 110 11.64 8.90 1.71
N HIS A 111 10.56 8.47 2.37
CA HIS A 111 10.07 7.09 2.31
C HIS A 111 9.76 6.66 0.87
N LEU A 112 8.99 7.46 0.14
CA LEU A 112 8.67 7.20 -1.27
C LEU A 112 9.92 7.07 -2.14
N LEU A 113 10.89 7.96 -1.93
CA LEU A 113 12.15 7.96 -2.67
C LEU A 113 13.02 6.74 -2.33
N GLN A 114 13.07 6.33 -1.08
CA GLN A 114 13.80 5.12 -0.66
C GLN A 114 13.20 3.87 -1.27
N THR A 115 11.88 3.73 -1.22
CA THR A 115 11.13 2.63 -1.84
C THR A 115 11.41 2.57 -3.35
N SER A 116 11.28 3.70 -4.05
CA SER A 116 11.57 3.80 -5.48
C SER A 116 13.01 3.43 -5.84
N GLU A 117 13.99 3.92 -5.06
CA GLU A 117 15.41 3.64 -5.29
C GLU A 117 15.78 2.19 -5.01
N ALA A 118 15.13 1.53 -4.05
CA ALA A 118 15.30 0.10 -3.83
C ALA A 118 14.81 -0.70 -5.06
N ILE A 119 13.61 -0.39 -5.55
CA ILE A 119 13.04 -0.99 -6.76
C ILE A 119 13.93 -0.74 -7.99
N ARG A 120 14.41 0.49 -8.18
CA ARG A 120 15.28 0.87 -9.30
C ARG A 120 16.63 0.13 -9.26
N ARG A 121 17.24 0.02 -8.09
CA ARG A 121 18.54 -0.67 -7.90
C ARG A 121 18.44 -2.16 -8.21
N ASP A 122 17.29 -2.77 -7.94
CA ASP A 122 17.03 -4.16 -8.26
C ASP A 122 16.71 -4.41 -9.75
N GLY A 123 16.66 -3.33 -10.55
CA GLY A 123 16.51 -3.41 -12.00
C GLY A 123 15.08 -3.64 -12.47
N HIS A 124 14.09 -3.35 -11.66
CA HIS A 124 12.68 -3.41 -12.03
C HIS A 124 12.33 -2.34 -13.08
N PRO A 125 11.24 -2.53 -13.83
CA PRO A 125 10.84 -1.60 -14.88
C PRO A 125 10.41 -0.24 -14.30
N ASP A 126 10.56 0.82 -15.11
CA ASP A 126 10.26 2.20 -14.75
C ASP A 126 8.86 2.40 -14.14
N TRP A 127 7.84 1.70 -14.67
CA TRP A 127 6.49 1.81 -14.11
C TRP A 127 6.41 1.33 -12.65
N MET A 128 7.22 0.32 -12.26
CA MET A 128 7.27 -0.16 -10.88
C MET A 128 8.04 0.81 -9.98
N VAL A 129 9.08 1.45 -10.49
CA VAL A 129 9.77 2.56 -9.80
C VAL A 129 8.79 3.69 -9.52
N LEU A 130 7.93 4.03 -10.51
CA LEU A 130 6.89 5.03 -10.33
C LEU A 130 5.84 4.59 -9.29
N VAL A 131 5.47 3.30 -9.23
CA VAL A 131 4.60 2.79 -8.15
C VAL A 131 5.21 3.08 -6.79
N GLY A 132 6.50 2.79 -6.60
CA GLY A 132 7.21 3.12 -5.35
C GLY A 132 7.15 4.60 -5.00
N LEU A 133 7.25 5.49 -6.00
CA LEU A 133 7.17 6.94 -5.79
C LEU A 133 5.75 7.41 -5.45
N MET A 134 4.72 6.72 -5.90
CA MET A 134 3.33 7.20 -5.83
C MET A 134 2.46 6.48 -4.78
N HIS A 135 2.89 5.34 -4.24
CA HIS A 135 2.01 4.44 -3.48
C HIS A 135 1.29 5.11 -2.32
N ASP A 136 1.94 6.03 -1.64
CA ASP A 136 1.41 6.76 -0.50
C ASP A 136 0.84 8.15 -0.84
N MET A 137 0.80 8.54 -2.11
CA MET A 137 0.26 9.84 -2.52
C MET A 137 -1.20 10.04 -2.07
N GLY A 138 -1.95 8.96 -1.92
CA GLY A 138 -3.31 8.99 -1.39
C GLY A 138 -3.43 9.50 0.05
N LYS A 139 -2.35 9.51 0.83
CA LYS A 139 -2.32 10.07 2.20
C LYS A 139 -2.61 11.58 2.22
N THR A 140 -2.51 12.26 1.07
CA THR A 140 -2.96 13.67 0.91
C THR A 140 -4.43 13.89 1.28
N LEU A 141 -5.28 12.85 1.33
CA LEU A 141 -6.65 12.94 1.84
C LEU A 141 -6.72 13.54 3.25
N CYS A 142 -5.72 13.25 4.11
CA CYS A 142 -5.65 13.86 5.45
C CYS A 142 -5.52 15.38 5.38
N LEU A 143 -4.79 15.90 4.40
CA LEU A 143 -4.60 17.33 4.19
C LEU A 143 -5.82 18.02 3.56
N PHE A 144 -6.75 17.23 3.04
CA PHE A 144 -8.09 17.70 2.61
C PHE A 144 -9.14 17.61 3.72
N GLY A 145 -8.73 17.24 4.94
CA GLY A 145 -9.58 17.26 6.13
C GLY A 145 -10.10 15.89 6.58
N GLU A 146 -9.71 14.81 5.90
CA GLU A 146 -10.04 13.47 6.39
C GLU A 146 -9.21 13.12 7.63
N PRO A 147 -9.81 12.49 8.64
CA PRO A 147 -9.04 12.02 9.78
C PRO A 147 -8.13 10.86 9.39
N GLN A 148 -6.95 10.76 10.01
CA GLN A 148 -5.95 9.74 9.65
C GLN A 148 -6.52 8.32 9.68
N TRP A 149 -7.37 7.98 10.67
CA TRP A 149 -8.01 6.65 10.74
C TRP A 149 -8.86 6.28 9.51
N ALA A 150 -9.30 7.28 8.73
CA ALA A 150 -10.05 7.07 7.49
C ALA A 150 -9.15 6.97 6.24
N VAL A 151 -7.84 7.15 6.38
CA VAL A 151 -6.94 7.30 5.23
C VAL A 151 -5.79 6.31 5.25
N VAL A 152 -5.13 6.12 6.39
CA VAL A 152 -3.93 5.28 6.50
C VAL A 152 -4.21 3.99 7.27
N GLY A 153 -3.21 3.10 7.36
CA GLY A 153 -3.30 1.80 8.03
C GLY A 153 -3.75 0.66 7.13
N ASP A 154 -3.94 -0.52 7.73
CA ASP A 154 -4.36 -1.72 7.03
C ASP A 154 -5.71 -1.56 6.34
N THR A 155 -5.81 -2.08 5.12
CA THR A 155 -7.08 -2.11 4.39
C THR A 155 -7.75 -3.49 4.47
N PHE A 156 -9.07 -3.50 4.32
CA PHE A 156 -9.89 -4.70 4.39
C PHE A 156 -11.20 -4.52 3.61
N PRO A 157 -11.84 -5.62 3.14
CA PRO A 157 -13.16 -5.56 2.53
C PRO A 157 -14.23 -5.06 3.50
N VAL A 158 -15.12 -4.18 3.01
CA VAL A 158 -16.36 -3.82 3.68
C VAL A 158 -17.55 -4.49 3.00
N GLY A 159 -18.72 -4.54 3.64
CA GLY A 159 -19.91 -5.19 3.08
C GLY A 159 -19.92 -6.73 3.20
N CYS A 160 -18.94 -7.31 3.89
CA CYS A 160 -18.91 -8.72 4.29
C CYS A 160 -18.32 -8.87 5.69
N ALA A 161 -18.35 -10.07 6.27
CA ALA A 161 -17.79 -10.33 7.59
C ALA A 161 -16.29 -10.03 7.63
N TYR A 162 -15.87 -9.32 8.67
CA TYR A 162 -14.46 -8.99 8.90
C TYR A 162 -13.66 -10.24 9.31
N SER A 163 -12.43 -10.36 8.78
CA SER A 163 -11.53 -11.46 9.12
C SER A 163 -10.82 -11.20 10.45
N ASP A 164 -10.56 -12.27 11.20
CA ASP A 164 -9.70 -12.28 12.38
C ASP A 164 -8.21 -12.14 12.06
N LYS A 165 -7.86 -12.10 10.76
CA LYS A 165 -6.49 -11.86 10.25
C LYS A 165 -6.18 -10.38 10.02
N VAL A 166 -7.17 -9.50 10.15
CA VAL A 166 -6.92 -8.05 10.17
C VAL A 166 -6.35 -7.68 11.55
N VAL A 167 -5.40 -6.74 11.58
CA VAL A 167 -4.81 -6.26 12.83
C VAL A 167 -5.89 -5.75 13.80
N TYR A 168 -5.78 -6.03 15.11
CA TYR A 168 -6.77 -5.66 16.15
C TYR A 168 -8.22 -6.01 15.81
N PRO A 169 -8.53 -7.26 15.42
CA PRO A 169 -9.85 -7.66 14.92
C PRO A 169 -10.96 -7.49 15.96
N GLU A 170 -10.62 -7.43 17.25
CA GLU A 170 -11.57 -7.24 18.34
C GLU A 170 -12.30 -5.90 18.26
N PHE A 171 -11.73 -4.88 17.61
CA PHE A 171 -12.36 -3.56 17.49
C PHE A 171 -13.53 -3.54 16.50
N PHE A 172 -13.62 -4.50 15.56
CA PHE A 172 -14.77 -4.63 14.66
C PHE A 172 -16.11 -4.84 15.38
N LYS A 173 -16.09 -5.34 16.62
CA LYS A 173 -17.31 -5.47 17.43
C LYS A 173 -18.04 -4.15 17.65
N ASN A 174 -17.32 -3.02 17.54
CA ASN A 174 -17.87 -1.68 17.66
C ASN A 174 -18.41 -1.13 16.32
N ASN A 175 -18.10 -1.79 15.19
CA ASN A 175 -18.55 -1.36 13.88
C ASN A 175 -20.06 -1.64 13.73
N PRO A 176 -20.87 -0.65 13.28
CA PRO A 176 -22.31 -0.84 13.06
C PRO A 176 -22.63 -2.01 12.09
N ASP A 177 -21.77 -2.28 11.12
CA ASP A 177 -21.98 -3.34 10.13
C ASP A 177 -21.73 -4.75 10.70
N PHE A 178 -21.00 -4.86 11.81
CA PHE A 178 -20.72 -6.14 12.47
C PHE A 178 -21.98 -6.89 12.87
N ASN A 179 -23.06 -6.17 13.19
CA ASN A 179 -24.34 -6.76 13.62
C ASN A 179 -25.43 -6.72 12.52
N LYS A 180 -25.13 -6.18 11.35
CA LYS A 180 -26.07 -6.18 10.22
C LYS A 180 -26.05 -7.53 9.51
N GLU A 181 -27.17 -8.25 9.47
CA GLU A 181 -27.30 -9.56 8.83
C GLU A 181 -26.79 -9.55 7.38
N GLN A 182 -27.03 -8.45 6.67
CA GLN A 182 -26.60 -8.25 5.28
C GLN A 182 -25.07 -8.28 5.13
N TYR A 183 -24.32 -7.80 6.11
CA TYR A 183 -22.86 -7.66 6.04
C TYR A 183 -22.11 -8.66 6.92
N ASN A 184 -22.78 -9.27 7.90
CA ASN A 184 -22.15 -10.20 8.83
C ASN A 184 -22.21 -11.67 8.38
N THR A 185 -22.03 -11.90 7.08
CA THR A 185 -21.85 -13.23 6.50
C THR A 185 -20.55 -13.28 5.71
N LYS A 186 -20.02 -14.48 5.51
CA LYS A 186 -18.75 -14.68 4.79
C LYS A 186 -18.68 -13.92 3.47
N LEU A 187 -19.75 -13.91 2.70
CA LEU A 187 -19.82 -13.24 1.40
C LEU A 187 -20.44 -11.84 1.49
N GLY A 188 -21.31 -11.58 2.48
CA GLY A 188 -22.01 -10.30 2.57
C GLY A 188 -22.80 -9.98 1.32
N VAL A 189 -22.48 -8.84 0.70
CA VAL A 189 -23.10 -8.39 -0.57
C VAL A 189 -22.43 -8.97 -1.82
N TYR A 190 -21.35 -9.72 -1.64
CA TYR A 190 -20.55 -10.27 -2.74
C TYR A 190 -20.96 -11.71 -3.08
N THR A 191 -20.48 -12.18 -4.23
CA THR A 191 -20.57 -13.59 -4.63
C THR A 191 -19.22 -14.28 -4.52
N GLN A 192 -19.23 -15.59 -4.39
CA GLN A 192 -17.99 -16.36 -4.35
C GLN A 192 -17.19 -16.16 -5.65
N ASN A 193 -15.88 -15.95 -5.52
CA ASN A 193 -14.94 -15.71 -6.61
C ASN A 193 -15.33 -14.51 -7.50
N CYS A 194 -15.92 -13.47 -6.90
CA CYS A 194 -16.32 -12.27 -7.65
C CYS A 194 -15.13 -11.46 -8.20
N GLY A 195 -13.91 -11.67 -7.65
CA GLY A 195 -12.73 -10.89 -7.95
C GLY A 195 -12.64 -9.61 -7.11
N LEU A 196 -11.45 -9.30 -6.59
CA LEU A 196 -11.20 -8.14 -5.71
C LEU A 196 -11.54 -6.80 -6.37
N ARG A 197 -11.48 -6.73 -7.71
CA ARG A 197 -11.90 -5.52 -8.44
C ARG A 197 -13.39 -5.16 -8.24
N ASN A 198 -14.21 -6.14 -7.83
CA ASN A 198 -15.64 -5.99 -7.55
C ASN A 198 -15.93 -5.92 -6.04
N VAL A 199 -14.89 -5.79 -5.22
CA VAL A 199 -14.99 -5.70 -3.77
C VAL A 199 -14.68 -4.28 -3.34
N ASP A 200 -15.54 -3.70 -2.51
CA ASP A 200 -15.29 -2.42 -1.87
C ASP A 200 -14.35 -2.63 -0.68
N MET A 201 -13.18 -2.01 -0.75
CA MET A 201 -12.22 -1.99 0.34
C MET A 201 -12.56 -0.87 1.32
N SER A 202 -12.11 -0.96 2.56
CA SER A 202 -12.11 0.17 3.48
C SER A 202 -11.55 1.40 2.76
N TRP A 203 -12.15 2.57 3.00
CA TRP A 203 -11.69 3.80 2.39
C TRP A 203 -10.29 4.14 2.90
N GLY A 204 -9.44 4.60 2.00
CA GLY A 204 -8.08 4.96 2.35
C GLY A 204 -7.22 5.39 1.18
N HIS A 205 -5.95 5.64 1.48
CA HIS A 205 -4.96 6.09 0.51
C HIS A 205 -4.77 5.11 -0.66
N ASP A 206 -4.84 3.80 -0.41
CA ASP A 206 -4.71 2.74 -1.40
C ASP A 206 -5.74 2.89 -2.54
N GLU A 207 -7.03 2.94 -2.17
CA GLU A 207 -8.12 3.08 -3.14
C GLU A 207 -8.04 4.42 -3.86
N TYR A 208 -7.72 5.50 -3.14
CA TYR A 208 -7.66 6.83 -3.72
C TYR A 208 -6.52 6.97 -4.74
N VAL A 209 -5.29 6.56 -4.39
CA VAL A 209 -4.16 6.60 -5.33
C VAL A 209 -4.34 5.64 -6.50
N TYR A 210 -4.94 4.46 -6.28
CA TYR A 210 -5.30 3.54 -7.35
C TYR A 210 -6.21 4.23 -8.38
N GLN A 211 -7.28 4.88 -7.94
CA GLN A 211 -8.21 5.58 -8.82
C GLN A 211 -7.56 6.78 -9.55
N MET A 212 -6.65 7.48 -8.88
CA MET A 212 -5.86 8.57 -9.47
C MET A 212 -4.95 8.04 -10.59
N MET A 213 -4.36 6.86 -10.41
CA MET A 213 -3.33 6.31 -11.28
C MET A 213 -3.85 5.34 -12.35
N LYS A 214 -5.15 5.03 -12.39
CA LYS A 214 -5.73 3.97 -13.21
C LYS A 214 -5.45 4.07 -14.71
N ASP A 215 -5.30 5.29 -15.22
CA ASP A 215 -5.05 5.54 -16.65
C ASP A 215 -3.54 5.70 -16.96
N HIS A 216 -2.66 5.55 -15.96
CA HIS A 216 -1.23 5.87 -16.06
C HIS A 216 -0.31 4.67 -15.85
N LEU A 217 -0.80 3.59 -15.27
CA LEU A 217 0.01 2.42 -14.89
C LEU A 217 -0.57 1.13 -15.48
N PRO A 218 0.28 0.11 -15.71
CA PRO A 218 -0.21 -1.22 -16.03
C PRO A 218 -0.96 -1.82 -14.84
N GLU A 219 -1.81 -2.81 -15.11
CA GLU A 219 -2.69 -3.44 -14.12
C GLU A 219 -1.92 -4.01 -12.91
N SER A 220 -0.74 -4.59 -13.12
CA SER A 220 0.13 -5.04 -12.03
C SER A 220 0.56 -3.92 -11.10
N GLY A 221 0.86 -2.73 -11.64
CA GLY A 221 1.15 -1.54 -10.84
C GLY A 221 -0.08 -1.04 -10.08
N LEU A 222 -1.25 -1.12 -10.71
CA LEU A 222 -2.51 -0.74 -10.07
C LEU A 222 -2.88 -1.69 -8.91
N TYR A 223 -2.59 -2.99 -9.05
CA TYR A 223 -2.76 -3.96 -7.95
C TYR A 223 -1.81 -3.68 -6.78
N MET A 224 -0.54 -3.32 -7.07
CA MET A 224 0.38 -2.88 -6.03
C MET A 224 -0.18 -1.69 -5.26
N LEU A 225 -0.63 -0.63 -5.96
CA LEU A 225 -1.18 0.57 -5.31
C LEU A 225 -2.42 0.26 -4.48
N ARG A 226 -3.37 -0.51 -5.03
CA ARG A 226 -4.67 -0.71 -4.39
C ARG A 226 -4.61 -1.63 -3.18
N TYR A 227 -3.63 -2.54 -3.13
CA TYR A 227 -3.65 -3.64 -2.18
C TYR A 227 -2.36 -3.77 -1.34
N HIS A 228 -1.44 -2.78 -1.40
CA HIS A 228 -0.20 -2.88 -0.61
C HIS A 228 -0.46 -2.93 0.90
N SER A 229 -1.48 -2.25 1.40
CA SER A 229 -1.89 -2.30 2.81
C SER A 229 -2.91 -3.41 3.12
N PHE A 230 -3.27 -4.27 2.15
CA PHE A 230 -4.19 -5.38 2.38
C PHE A 230 -3.47 -6.63 2.91
N TYR A 231 -2.76 -6.47 4.05
CA TYR A 231 -1.94 -7.50 4.67
C TYR A 231 -2.71 -8.77 5.00
N ALA A 232 -3.95 -8.66 5.45
CA ALA A 232 -4.81 -9.80 5.72
C ALA A 232 -4.98 -10.74 4.50
N TRP A 233 -4.91 -10.20 3.28
CA TRP A 233 -4.92 -11.00 2.07
C TRP A 233 -3.55 -11.52 1.70
N HIS A 234 -2.61 -10.60 1.36
CA HIS A 234 -1.38 -11.00 0.69
C HIS A 234 -0.36 -11.66 1.62
N ARG A 235 -0.45 -11.45 2.93
CA ARG A 235 0.40 -12.14 3.94
C ARG A 235 -0.31 -13.30 4.61
N GLU A 236 -1.58 -13.11 5.01
CA GLU A 236 -2.30 -14.07 5.85
C GLU A 236 -3.28 -14.97 5.06
N GLY A 237 -3.48 -14.71 3.76
CA GLY A 237 -4.37 -15.52 2.90
C GLY A 237 -5.85 -15.40 3.21
N ALA A 238 -6.26 -14.38 3.97
CA ALA A 238 -7.67 -14.10 4.24
C ALA A 238 -8.45 -13.75 2.97
N TYR A 239 -9.77 -13.82 3.04
CA TYR A 239 -10.69 -13.47 1.95
C TYR A 239 -10.49 -14.25 0.63
N SER A 240 -9.81 -15.39 0.66
CA SER A 240 -9.53 -16.22 -0.52
C SER A 240 -10.76 -16.64 -1.32
N TYR A 241 -11.93 -16.64 -0.69
CA TYR A 241 -13.22 -16.97 -1.28
C TYR A 241 -13.82 -15.86 -2.17
N LEU A 242 -13.28 -14.63 -2.08
CA LEU A 242 -13.64 -13.51 -2.95
C LEU A 242 -12.78 -13.47 -4.23
N LEU A 243 -11.60 -14.11 -4.21
CA LEU A 243 -10.61 -14.05 -5.30
C LEU A 243 -11.09 -14.79 -6.54
N ASP A 244 -10.92 -14.18 -7.70
CA ASP A 244 -10.94 -14.88 -8.98
C ASP A 244 -9.53 -15.37 -9.38
N ASP A 245 -9.38 -15.97 -10.55
CA ASP A 245 -8.09 -16.48 -11.03
C ASP A 245 -7.12 -15.33 -11.36
N HIS A 246 -7.65 -14.19 -11.76
CA HIS A 246 -6.86 -13.00 -12.05
C HIS A 246 -6.22 -12.42 -10.79
N ASP A 247 -6.96 -12.36 -9.67
CA ASP A 247 -6.39 -11.91 -8.39
C ASP A 247 -5.25 -12.82 -7.93
N ARG A 248 -5.38 -14.14 -8.13
CA ARG A 248 -4.33 -15.11 -7.80
C ARG A 248 -3.07 -14.91 -8.65
N GLU A 249 -3.25 -14.54 -9.92
CA GLU A 249 -2.14 -14.18 -10.79
C GLU A 249 -1.48 -12.86 -10.37
N MET A 250 -2.28 -11.86 -9.96
CA MET A 250 -1.81 -10.55 -9.56
C MET A 250 -1.15 -10.53 -8.17
N LEU A 251 -1.45 -11.48 -7.29
CA LEU A 251 -0.90 -11.58 -5.95
C LEU A 251 0.64 -11.52 -5.92
N LYS A 252 1.30 -12.12 -6.91
CA LYS A 252 2.76 -12.08 -7.03
C LYS A 252 3.32 -10.65 -7.10
N TRP A 253 2.60 -9.74 -7.73
CA TRP A 253 3.02 -8.35 -7.86
C TRP A 253 2.88 -7.57 -6.54
N VAL A 254 1.79 -7.80 -5.81
CA VAL A 254 1.60 -7.20 -4.48
C VAL A 254 2.65 -7.72 -3.51
N LYS A 255 2.92 -9.04 -3.52
CA LYS A 255 3.97 -9.65 -2.69
C LYS A 255 5.37 -9.17 -3.08
N LEU A 256 5.64 -8.94 -4.37
CA LEU A 256 6.90 -8.39 -4.84
C LEU A 256 7.12 -6.96 -4.33
N PHE A 257 6.07 -6.15 -4.28
CA PHE A 257 6.14 -4.76 -3.86
C PHE A 257 6.27 -4.61 -2.33
N ASN A 258 5.55 -5.42 -1.56
CA ASN A 258 5.45 -5.28 -0.11
C ASN A 258 6.79 -5.17 0.64
N PRO A 259 7.85 -5.94 0.34
CA PRO A 259 9.15 -5.77 0.98
C PRO A 259 9.80 -4.41 0.72
N TYR A 260 9.59 -3.83 -0.48
CA TYR A 260 10.14 -2.51 -0.80
C TYR A 260 9.49 -1.41 0.03
N ASP A 261 8.19 -1.49 0.25
CA ASP A 261 7.46 -0.57 1.11
C ASP A 261 7.91 -0.70 2.58
N LEU A 262 7.94 -1.91 3.12
CA LEU A 262 8.21 -2.15 4.54
C LEU A 262 9.68 -2.01 4.94
N TYR A 263 10.61 -2.44 4.07
CA TYR A 263 12.01 -2.66 4.46
C TYR A 263 13.03 -1.84 3.65
N SER A 264 12.58 -0.87 2.88
CA SER A 264 13.48 -0.02 2.08
C SER A 264 14.28 0.98 2.91
N LYS A 265 14.06 1.04 4.22
CA LYS A 265 14.74 1.97 5.14
C LYS A 265 16.25 1.76 5.10
N ASN A 266 16.95 2.70 4.49
CA ASN A 266 18.41 2.74 4.46
C ASN A 266 18.89 3.85 5.41
N PRO A 267 19.91 3.60 6.28
CA PRO A 267 20.50 4.65 7.10
C PRO A 267 21.05 5.83 6.29
N GLU A 268 21.43 5.61 5.03
CA GLU A 268 21.84 6.68 4.12
C GLU A 268 20.66 7.04 3.19
N PRO A 269 19.99 8.19 3.42
CA PRO A 269 18.91 8.63 2.55
C PRO A 269 19.41 8.90 1.12
N PRO A 270 18.58 8.62 0.10
CA PRO A 270 18.92 8.91 -1.27
C PRO A 270 19.22 10.40 -1.50
N ASP A 271 20.27 10.70 -2.26
CA ASP A 271 20.65 12.08 -2.61
C ASP A 271 19.68 12.62 -3.69
N TRP A 272 18.61 13.27 -3.24
CA TRP A 272 17.59 13.83 -4.14
C TRP A 272 18.18 14.74 -5.22
N LYS A 273 19.22 15.53 -4.91
CA LYS A 273 19.81 16.45 -5.92
C LYS A 273 20.41 15.71 -7.10
N LYS A 274 20.99 14.52 -6.86
CA LYS A 274 21.54 13.66 -7.92
C LYS A 274 20.45 12.91 -8.67
N LEU A 275 19.39 12.51 -7.97
CA LEU A 275 18.34 11.66 -8.51
C LEU A 275 17.24 12.45 -9.24
N LYS A 276 17.06 13.72 -8.92
CA LYS A 276 16.02 14.59 -9.44
C LYS A 276 15.85 14.52 -10.97
N PRO A 277 16.92 14.62 -11.80
CA PRO A 277 16.74 14.57 -13.25
C PRO A 277 16.12 13.25 -13.74
N TYR A 278 16.52 12.13 -13.16
CA TYR A 278 15.95 10.82 -13.49
C TYR A 278 14.45 10.76 -13.14
N TYR A 279 14.08 11.20 -11.94
CA TYR A 279 12.68 11.19 -11.51
C TYR A 279 11.80 12.19 -12.27
N GLU A 280 12.35 13.33 -12.67
CA GLU A 280 11.63 14.28 -13.55
C GLU A 280 11.32 13.65 -14.91
N GLU A 281 12.25 12.92 -15.51
CA GLU A 281 12.02 12.16 -16.76
C GLU A 281 11.03 11.03 -16.55
N LEU A 282 11.15 10.26 -15.45
CA LEU A 282 10.25 9.17 -15.11
C LEU A 282 8.82 9.66 -14.96
N VAL A 283 8.61 10.70 -14.16
CA VAL A 283 7.28 11.30 -13.93
C VAL A 283 6.71 11.82 -15.25
N ALA A 284 7.48 12.58 -16.04
CA ALA A 284 7.03 13.12 -17.32
C ALA A 284 6.68 12.05 -18.36
N LYS A 285 7.24 10.84 -18.25
CA LYS A 285 6.94 9.70 -19.13
C LYS A 285 5.55 9.12 -18.91
N TYR A 286 5.05 9.15 -17.67
CA TYR A 286 3.82 8.46 -17.28
C TYR A 286 2.70 9.40 -16.86
N LEU A 287 3.02 10.54 -16.27
CA LEU A 287 2.04 11.42 -15.64
C LEU A 287 1.89 12.76 -16.40
N PRO A 288 0.71 13.38 -16.32
CA PRO A 288 0.54 14.77 -16.77
C PRO A 288 1.34 15.72 -15.85
N PRO A 289 1.61 16.97 -16.30
CA PRO A 289 2.34 17.95 -15.49
C PRO A 289 1.67 18.29 -14.15
N THR A 290 0.35 18.18 -14.09
CA THR A 290 -0.47 18.41 -12.90
C THR A 290 -1.31 17.19 -12.58
N LEU A 291 -1.52 16.93 -11.29
CA LEU A 291 -2.45 15.92 -10.79
C LEU A 291 -3.69 16.58 -10.22
N LYS A 292 -4.81 15.90 -10.35
CA LYS A 292 -6.10 16.27 -9.74
C LYS A 292 -6.34 15.40 -8.51
N PHE A 293 -6.80 16.06 -7.48
CA PHE A 293 -7.10 15.48 -6.17
C PHE A 293 -8.55 15.71 -5.79
#